data_abefc3141fb96676973432d15a242d55
#
_entry.id   abefc3141fb96676973432d15a242d55
#
_cell.length_a   1.000
_cell.length_b   1.000
_cell.length_c   1.000
_cell.angle_alpha   90.00
_cell.angle_beta   90.00
_cell.angle_gamma   90.00
#
_symmetry.space_group_name_H-M   'P 1'
#
loop_
_entity.id
_entity.type
_entity.pdbx_description
1 polymer ?
#
loop_
_entity_poly.entity_id
_entity_poly.type
_entity_poly.pdbx_seq_one_letter_code
_entity_poly.pdbx_strand_id
1 'polypeptide(L)'
;GNGINVSSILKELYVDTICLGIIAGFRGYYILETLQSAGVTCNFVRLDKGFTRINVKLNGIVMTIINGMGPKIPNDKVDELFGRLDRIKAGDTLVLTGSIPKCLPDDMYQIIMTRLAGRGIRFVVDAPGTLLLQSLESKPFLIKPNNHELGKIFEVNPETPEECMPYARKLHEQGAQNVIVSCGGEGSALVAADGKE
;
A
#
# COMPACT_ATOMS: atom_id res chain seq x y z
N GLY A 1 9.28 4.20 -0.59
CA GLY A 1 8.02 3.67 -1.17
C GLY A 1 6.80 4.23 -0.45
N ASN A 2 5.61 3.93 -0.96
CA ASN A 2 4.36 4.55 -0.47
C ASN A 2 4.16 4.38 1.05
N GLY A 3 4.40 3.20 1.61
CA GLY A 3 4.28 2.96 3.05
C GLY A 3 5.18 3.85 3.91
N ILE A 4 6.38 4.17 3.43
CA ILE A 4 7.28 5.11 4.09
C ILE A 4 6.64 6.51 4.12
N ASN A 5 6.07 6.96 3.00
CA ASN A 5 5.41 8.27 2.91
C ASN A 5 4.21 8.34 3.87
N VAL A 6 3.41 7.27 3.95
CA VAL A 6 2.29 7.18 4.91
C VAL A 6 2.80 7.35 6.35
N SER A 7 3.83 6.57 6.74
CA SER A 7 4.38 6.67 8.11
C SER A 7 4.98 8.04 8.41
N SER A 8 5.66 8.67 7.43
CA SER A 8 6.22 10.02 7.62
C SER A 8 5.11 11.06 7.82
N ILE A 9 4.04 11.03 7.01
CA ILE A 9 2.92 11.97 7.14
C ILE A 9 2.17 11.73 8.46
N LEU A 10 1.92 10.49 8.83
CA LEU A 10 1.26 10.17 10.10
C LEU A 10 2.07 10.68 11.30
N LYS A 11 3.40 10.60 11.22
CA LYS A 11 4.29 11.15 12.26
C LYS A 11 4.15 12.66 12.39
N GLU A 12 4.10 13.40 11.28
CA GLU A 12 3.85 14.85 11.28
C GLU A 12 2.48 15.22 11.86
N LEU A 13 1.51 14.32 11.72
CA LEU A 13 0.16 14.46 12.29
C LEU A 13 0.05 13.94 13.73
N TYR A 14 1.18 13.61 14.38
CA TYR A 14 1.24 13.07 15.73
C TYR A 14 0.46 11.75 15.91
N VAL A 15 0.35 10.95 14.86
CA VAL A 15 -0.26 9.62 14.91
C VAL A 15 0.83 8.58 15.02
N ASP A 16 0.75 7.72 16.03
CA ASP A 16 1.69 6.63 16.23
C ASP A 16 1.62 5.63 15.07
N THR A 17 2.77 5.33 14.51
CA THR A 17 2.90 4.43 13.37
C THR A 17 4.15 3.57 13.47
N ILE A 18 4.07 2.35 12.93
CA ILE A 18 5.22 1.45 12.78
C ILE A 18 5.39 1.13 11.31
N CYS A 19 6.52 1.55 10.73
CA CYS A 19 6.85 1.22 9.35
C CYS A 19 7.38 -0.21 9.27
N LEU A 20 6.65 -1.10 8.59
CA LEU A 20 7.00 -2.49 8.32
C LEU A 20 7.43 -2.69 6.88
N GLY A 21 8.30 -3.67 6.64
CA GLY A 21 8.74 -4.06 5.31
C GLY A 21 10.04 -4.85 5.35
N ILE A 22 10.61 -5.09 4.18
CA ILE A 22 11.86 -5.83 4.02
C ILE A 22 12.90 -4.92 3.40
N ILE A 23 14.07 -4.81 4.01
CA ILE A 23 15.19 -3.98 3.56
C ILE A 23 16.45 -4.81 3.36
N ALA A 24 17.36 -4.34 2.48
CA ALA A 24 18.62 -5.01 2.18
C ALA A 24 19.74 -4.03 1.86
N GLY A 25 20.94 -4.37 2.32
CA GLY A 25 22.18 -3.66 2.01
C GLY A 25 22.19 -2.19 2.47
N PHE A 26 23.20 -1.43 2.03
CA PHE A 26 23.39 -0.04 2.46
C PHE A 26 22.18 0.87 2.18
N ARG A 27 21.46 0.62 1.08
CA ARG A 27 20.26 1.40 0.72
C ARG A 27 19.13 1.20 1.73
N GLY A 28 18.97 -0.05 2.21
CA GLY A 28 18.01 -0.35 3.25
C GLY A 28 18.37 0.29 4.58
N TYR A 29 19.65 0.27 4.94
CA TYR A 29 20.15 0.94 6.13
C TYR A 29 19.97 2.45 6.06
N TYR A 30 20.29 3.07 4.93
CA TYR A 30 20.09 4.51 4.73
C TYR A 30 18.60 4.91 4.92
N ILE A 31 17.67 4.12 4.38
CA ILE A 31 16.24 4.34 4.58
C ILE A 31 15.87 4.25 6.08
N LEU A 32 16.37 3.21 6.76
CA LEU A 32 16.12 3.01 8.19
C LEU A 32 16.63 4.19 9.03
N GLU A 33 17.89 4.60 8.84
CA GLU A 33 18.50 5.72 9.55
C GLU A 33 17.76 7.04 9.30
N THR A 34 17.38 7.31 8.03
CA THR A 34 16.62 8.50 7.66
C THR A 34 15.27 8.56 8.38
N LEU A 35 14.54 7.43 8.41
CA LEU A 35 13.24 7.36 9.07
C LEU A 35 13.36 7.49 10.59
N GLN A 36 14.35 6.83 11.19
CA GLN A 36 14.60 6.91 12.62
C GLN A 36 15.00 8.32 13.05
N SER A 37 15.85 9.00 12.26
CA SER A 37 16.22 10.40 12.48
C SER A 37 15.01 11.35 12.39
N ALA A 38 14.01 11.00 11.57
CA ALA A 38 12.74 11.71 11.49
C ALA A 38 11.74 11.29 12.60
N GLY A 39 12.15 10.42 13.53
CA GLY A 39 11.32 9.96 14.65
C GLY A 39 10.24 8.93 14.26
N VAL A 40 10.34 8.29 13.09
CA VAL A 40 9.44 7.22 12.65
C VAL A 40 9.88 5.89 13.27
N THR A 41 8.96 5.21 13.93
CA THR A 41 9.23 3.85 14.44
C THR A 41 9.29 2.85 13.30
N CYS A 42 10.39 2.12 13.21
CA CYS A 42 10.65 1.15 12.15
C CYS A 42 10.83 -0.26 12.72
N ASN A 43 10.19 -1.24 12.07
CA ASN A 43 10.32 -2.66 12.39
C ASN A 43 10.57 -3.48 11.11
N PHE A 44 11.66 -3.17 10.38
CA PHE A 44 12.01 -3.82 9.12
C PHE A 44 12.67 -5.17 9.30
N VAL A 45 12.25 -6.16 8.51
CA VAL A 45 13.00 -7.40 8.29
C VAL A 45 14.24 -7.08 7.46
N ARG A 46 15.41 -7.54 7.90
CA ARG A 46 16.68 -7.29 7.22
C ARG A 46 17.13 -8.54 6.46
N LEU A 47 17.54 -8.32 5.21
CA LEU A 47 18.19 -9.37 4.42
C LEU A 47 19.69 -9.23 4.49
N ASP A 48 20.38 -10.36 4.58
CA ASP A 48 21.84 -10.43 4.61
C ASP A 48 22.49 -10.19 3.24
N LYS A 49 21.73 -10.41 2.15
CA LYS A 49 22.20 -10.30 0.77
C LYS A 49 21.27 -9.45 -0.09
N GLY A 50 21.85 -8.79 -1.09
CA GLY A 50 21.15 -7.96 -2.05
C GLY A 50 21.02 -6.51 -1.59
N PHE A 51 20.20 -5.75 -2.34
CA PHE A 51 19.98 -4.32 -2.07
C PHE A 51 18.51 -3.96 -2.24
N THR A 52 17.99 -3.14 -1.35
CA THR A 52 16.68 -2.50 -1.53
C THR A 52 16.64 -1.78 -2.88
N ARG A 53 15.56 -1.99 -3.65
CA ARG A 53 15.42 -1.43 -5.01
C ARG A 53 15.45 0.09 -5.01
N ILE A 54 15.95 0.66 -6.10
CA ILE A 54 15.80 2.07 -6.44
C ILE A 54 14.96 2.15 -7.71
N ASN A 55 13.99 3.05 -7.72
CA ASN A 55 13.28 3.46 -8.91
C ASN A 55 13.75 4.86 -9.29
N VAL A 56 14.11 5.05 -10.55
CA VAL A 56 14.57 6.33 -11.08
C VAL A 56 13.49 6.89 -12.00
N LYS A 57 13.09 8.13 -11.77
CA LYS A 57 12.20 8.88 -12.64
C LYS A 57 13.02 9.96 -13.33
N LEU A 58 13.13 9.89 -14.63
CA LEU A 58 13.79 10.89 -15.46
C LEU A 58 12.70 11.81 -16.03
N ASN A 59 12.67 13.04 -15.56
CA ASN A 59 11.77 14.07 -16.06
C ASN A 59 12.44 14.78 -17.22
N GLY A 60 12.03 14.49 -18.44
CA GLY A 60 12.44 15.12 -19.69
C GLY A 60 11.21 15.50 -20.52
N ILE A 61 11.37 15.62 -21.83
CA ILE A 61 10.24 15.82 -22.77
C ILE A 61 9.24 14.64 -22.63
N VAL A 62 9.77 13.43 -22.37
CA VAL A 62 8.99 12.25 -22.04
C VAL A 62 9.48 11.72 -20.69
N MET A 63 8.55 11.48 -19.75
CA MET A 63 8.87 10.89 -18.45
C MET A 63 9.28 9.42 -18.64
N THR A 64 10.51 9.09 -18.27
CA THR A 64 11.01 7.71 -18.27
C THR A 64 11.14 7.19 -16.84
N ILE A 65 10.59 5.99 -16.60
CA ILE A 65 10.65 5.34 -15.28
C ILE A 65 11.50 4.07 -15.40
N ILE A 66 12.59 4.00 -14.66
CA ILE A 66 13.43 2.81 -14.54
C ILE A 66 13.15 2.17 -13.17
N ASN A 67 12.45 1.05 -13.18
CA ASN A 67 12.15 0.30 -11.98
C ASN A 67 13.24 -0.75 -11.72
N GLY A 68 14.01 -0.54 -10.65
CA GLY A 68 15.00 -1.52 -10.21
C GLY A 68 14.34 -2.80 -9.70
N MET A 69 15.01 -3.93 -9.93
CA MET A 69 14.62 -5.19 -9.29
C MET A 69 15.02 -5.19 -7.82
N GLY A 70 14.14 -5.69 -6.96
CA GLY A 70 14.44 -5.91 -5.55
C GLY A 70 15.31 -7.17 -5.33
N PRO A 71 15.78 -7.39 -4.11
CA PRO A 71 16.51 -8.60 -3.74
C PRO A 71 15.57 -9.82 -3.75
N LYS A 72 16.14 -11.02 -3.88
CA LYS A 72 15.40 -12.25 -3.56
C LYS A 72 15.11 -12.28 -2.07
N ILE A 73 13.90 -12.63 -1.71
CA ILE A 73 13.46 -12.73 -0.31
C ILE A 73 13.35 -14.21 0.04
N PRO A 74 14.19 -14.73 0.94
CA PRO A 74 14.10 -16.11 1.42
C PRO A 74 12.82 -16.35 2.22
N ASN A 75 12.33 -17.59 2.25
CA ASN A 75 11.08 -17.93 2.93
C ASN A 75 11.13 -17.65 4.44
N ASP A 76 12.26 -17.92 5.10
CA ASP A 76 12.46 -17.59 6.52
C ASP A 76 12.29 -16.09 6.82
N LYS A 77 12.63 -15.23 5.86
CA LYS A 77 12.42 -13.77 5.99
C LYS A 77 10.98 -13.35 5.72
N VAL A 78 10.26 -14.10 4.90
CA VAL A 78 8.81 -13.95 4.75
C VAL A 78 8.12 -14.38 6.05
N ASP A 79 8.53 -15.51 6.63
CA ASP A 79 8.01 -16.01 7.91
C ASP A 79 8.30 -15.02 9.06
N GLU A 80 9.49 -14.40 9.06
CA GLU A 80 9.84 -13.33 10.00
C GLU A 80 8.90 -12.12 9.85
N LEU A 81 8.56 -11.71 8.62
CA LEU A 81 7.59 -10.65 8.36
C LEU A 81 6.20 -11.02 8.89
N PHE A 82 5.73 -12.23 8.61
CA PHE A 82 4.45 -12.71 9.15
C PHE A 82 4.43 -12.75 10.68
N GLY A 83 5.52 -13.19 11.31
CA GLY A 83 5.64 -13.17 12.78
C GLY A 83 5.56 -11.76 13.38
N ARG A 84 5.97 -10.72 12.62
CA ARG A 84 5.78 -9.31 13.01
C ARG A 84 4.35 -8.84 12.81
N LEU A 85 3.72 -9.23 11.70
CA LEU A 85 2.31 -8.94 11.43
C LEU A 85 1.37 -9.59 12.45
N ASP A 86 1.70 -10.78 12.94
CA ASP A 86 0.93 -11.47 13.97
C ASP A 86 0.87 -10.74 15.32
N ARG A 87 1.74 -9.74 15.53
CA ARG A 87 1.74 -8.91 16.75
C ARG A 87 0.77 -7.73 16.69
N ILE A 88 0.16 -7.48 15.52
CA ILE A 88 -0.87 -6.44 15.35
C ILE A 88 -2.09 -6.80 16.20
N LYS A 89 -2.65 -5.82 16.90
CA LYS A 89 -3.72 -5.99 17.86
C LYS A 89 -5.07 -5.55 17.31
N ALA A 90 -6.13 -5.97 17.98
CA ALA A 90 -7.46 -5.45 17.72
C ALA A 90 -7.50 -3.92 17.90
N GLY A 91 -8.17 -3.23 16.99
CA GLY A 91 -8.23 -1.77 16.94
C GLY A 91 -7.10 -1.10 16.13
N ASP A 92 -6.01 -1.82 15.86
CA ASP A 92 -4.95 -1.30 14.97
C ASP A 92 -5.44 -1.19 13.52
N THR A 93 -4.76 -0.34 12.77
CA THR A 93 -4.97 -0.20 11.32
C THR A 93 -3.72 -0.65 10.58
N LEU A 94 -3.86 -1.65 9.70
CA LEU A 94 -2.80 -2.10 8.81
C LEU A 94 -2.97 -1.47 7.43
N VAL A 95 -1.97 -0.68 7.02
CA VAL A 95 -1.93 -0.08 5.68
C VAL A 95 -1.05 -0.94 4.77
N LEU A 96 -1.67 -1.55 3.77
CA LEU A 96 -1.01 -2.33 2.72
C LEU A 96 -0.85 -1.45 1.48
N THR A 97 0.37 -1.10 1.12
CA THR A 97 0.59 -0.12 0.04
C THR A 97 1.77 -0.46 -0.85
N GLY A 98 1.64 -0.17 -2.13
CA GLY A 98 2.63 -0.38 -3.16
C GLY A 98 2.53 -1.73 -3.87
N SER A 99 3.56 -2.06 -4.65
CA SER A 99 3.62 -3.30 -5.43
C SER A 99 4.33 -4.41 -4.68
N ILE A 100 3.94 -5.64 -4.93
CA ILE A 100 4.60 -6.85 -4.39
C ILE A 100 5.88 -7.12 -5.20
N PRO A 101 7.00 -7.50 -4.54
CA PRO A 101 8.19 -8.00 -5.23
C PRO A 101 7.90 -9.25 -6.04
N LYS A 102 8.44 -9.33 -7.26
CA LYS A 102 8.22 -10.47 -8.19
C LYS A 102 8.61 -11.86 -7.64
N CYS A 103 9.38 -11.91 -6.57
CA CYS A 103 9.76 -13.16 -5.90
C CYS A 103 8.76 -13.63 -4.84
N LEU A 104 7.68 -12.88 -4.61
CA LEU A 104 6.59 -13.21 -3.70
C LEU A 104 5.31 -13.45 -4.50
N PRO A 105 4.32 -14.17 -3.92
CA PRO A 105 3.02 -14.36 -4.54
C PRO A 105 2.32 -13.04 -4.88
N ASP A 106 1.66 -13.00 -6.03
CA ASP A 106 0.95 -11.80 -6.49
C ASP A 106 -0.30 -11.48 -5.66
N ASP A 107 -0.78 -12.44 -4.85
CA ASP A 107 -1.90 -12.32 -3.92
C ASP A 107 -1.46 -12.07 -2.46
N MET A 108 -0.22 -11.63 -2.25
CA MET A 108 0.36 -11.45 -0.90
C MET A 108 -0.51 -10.61 0.03
N TYR A 109 -1.20 -9.57 -0.47
CA TYR A 109 -2.08 -8.75 0.35
C TYR A 109 -3.30 -9.52 0.83
N GLN A 110 -3.90 -10.33 -0.05
CA GLN A 110 -5.00 -11.23 0.33
C GLN A 110 -4.54 -12.26 1.37
N ILE A 111 -3.35 -12.86 1.19
CA ILE A 111 -2.76 -13.79 2.16
C ILE A 111 -2.62 -13.12 3.54
N ILE A 112 -2.07 -11.90 3.60
CA ILE A 112 -1.91 -11.15 4.85
C ILE A 112 -3.27 -10.86 5.49
N MET A 113 -4.24 -10.36 4.72
CA MET A 113 -5.56 -10.02 5.23
C MET A 113 -6.33 -11.24 5.74
N THR A 114 -6.24 -12.36 5.01
CA THR A 114 -6.85 -13.65 5.41
C THR A 114 -6.23 -14.17 6.70
N ARG A 115 -4.89 -14.12 6.84
CA ARG A 115 -4.18 -14.53 8.06
C ARG A 115 -4.60 -13.73 9.29
N LEU A 116 -4.89 -12.45 9.12
CA LEU A 116 -5.25 -11.53 10.20
C LEU A 116 -6.76 -11.33 10.34
N ALA A 117 -7.57 -12.06 9.54
CA ALA A 117 -9.03 -11.95 9.58
C ALA A 117 -9.60 -12.28 10.96
N GLY A 118 -10.69 -11.62 11.33
CA GLY A 118 -11.39 -11.85 12.61
C GLY A 118 -10.68 -11.29 13.85
N ARG A 119 -9.51 -10.64 13.69
CA ARG A 119 -8.73 -10.10 14.82
C ARG A 119 -9.08 -8.65 15.20
N GLY A 120 -10.10 -8.07 14.57
CA GLY A 120 -10.51 -6.68 14.83
C GLY A 120 -9.52 -5.63 14.30
N ILE A 121 -8.76 -5.97 13.27
CA ILE A 121 -7.81 -5.09 12.58
C ILE A 121 -8.51 -4.42 11.40
N ARG A 122 -8.31 -3.11 11.22
CA ARG A 122 -8.77 -2.39 10.04
C ARG A 122 -7.73 -2.46 8.94
N PHE A 123 -8.14 -2.81 7.72
CA PHE A 123 -7.25 -2.86 6.56
C PHE A 123 -7.47 -1.64 5.67
N VAL A 124 -6.38 -0.96 5.32
CA VAL A 124 -6.35 0.09 4.30
C VAL A 124 -5.48 -0.41 3.15
N VAL A 125 -5.99 -0.37 1.91
CA VAL A 125 -5.28 -0.87 0.74
C VAL A 125 -5.09 0.23 -0.30
N ASP A 126 -3.82 0.53 -0.59
CA ASP A 126 -3.37 1.46 -1.63
C ASP A 126 -2.45 0.71 -2.60
N ALA A 127 -3.03 -0.07 -3.50
CA ALA A 127 -2.34 -1.00 -4.35
C ALA A 127 -2.84 -0.95 -5.80
N PRO A 128 -1.98 -1.25 -6.80
CA PRO A 128 -2.38 -1.23 -8.19
C PRO A 128 -3.25 -2.45 -8.58
N GLY A 129 -4.24 -2.21 -9.45
CA GLY A 129 -4.93 -3.20 -10.27
C GLY A 129 -5.44 -4.44 -9.54
N THR A 130 -4.91 -5.60 -9.91
CA THR A 130 -5.35 -6.91 -9.40
C THR A 130 -5.16 -7.07 -7.89
N LEU A 131 -4.09 -6.52 -7.29
CA LEU A 131 -3.88 -6.56 -5.84
C LEU A 131 -5.03 -5.88 -5.07
N LEU A 132 -5.51 -4.75 -5.58
CA LEU A 132 -6.64 -4.04 -4.99
C LEU A 132 -7.91 -4.87 -5.13
N LEU A 133 -8.19 -5.40 -6.32
CA LEU A 133 -9.40 -6.20 -6.56
C LEU A 133 -9.44 -7.47 -5.69
N GLN A 134 -8.33 -8.20 -5.59
CA GLN A 134 -8.20 -9.37 -4.71
C GLN A 134 -8.46 -9.04 -3.23
N SER A 135 -8.08 -7.83 -2.79
CA SER A 135 -8.29 -7.40 -1.41
C SER A 135 -9.78 -7.20 -1.04
N LEU A 136 -10.66 -6.98 -2.02
CA LEU A 136 -12.09 -6.71 -1.80
C LEU A 136 -12.83 -7.86 -1.11
N GLU A 137 -12.42 -9.12 -1.36
CA GLU A 137 -12.98 -10.30 -0.69
C GLU A 137 -12.85 -10.21 0.85
N SER A 138 -11.78 -9.58 1.33
CA SER A 138 -11.52 -9.38 2.76
C SER A 138 -12.20 -8.13 3.33
N LYS A 139 -13.04 -7.45 2.56
CA LYS A 139 -13.81 -6.26 2.94
C LYS A 139 -12.97 -5.18 3.64
N PRO A 140 -11.95 -4.62 2.98
CA PRO A 140 -11.08 -3.61 3.56
C PRO A 140 -11.88 -2.41 4.06
N PHE A 141 -11.41 -1.82 5.16
CA PHE A 141 -12.01 -0.58 5.70
C PHE A 141 -11.93 0.56 4.69
N LEU A 142 -10.81 0.67 3.97
CA LEU A 142 -10.59 1.71 2.97
C LEU A 142 -9.72 1.18 1.84
N ILE A 143 -10.11 1.51 0.61
CA ILE A 143 -9.23 1.42 -0.56
C ILE A 143 -9.02 2.81 -1.17
N LYS A 144 -7.83 3.02 -1.78
CA LYS A 144 -7.50 4.31 -2.38
C LYS A 144 -6.80 4.17 -3.74
N PRO A 145 -7.51 3.81 -4.81
CA PRO A 145 -6.97 3.92 -6.17
C PRO A 145 -6.86 5.40 -6.59
N ASN A 146 -5.99 5.69 -7.55
CA ASN A 146 -6.08 6.92 -8.33
C ASN A 146 -6.97 6.72 -9.57
N ASN A 147 -7.33 7.82 -10.26
CA ASN A 147 -8.18 7.78 -11.46
C ASN A 147 -7.60 6.89 -12.58
N HIS A 148 -6.27 6.87 -12.77
CA HIS A 148 -5.63 6.03 -13.77
C HIS A 148 -5.66 4.53 -13.41
N GLU A 149 -5.52 4.20 -12.12
CA GLU A 149 -5.65 2.82 -11.62
C GLU A 149 -7.09 2.34 -11.74
N LEU A 150 -8.05 3.20 -11.39
CA LEU A 150 -9.47 2.96 -11.59
C LEU A 150 -9.79 2.73 -13.08
N GLY A 151 -9.24 3.58 -13.94
CA GLY A 151 -9.41 3.48 -15.38
C GLY A 151 -8.91 2.15 -15.95
N LYS A 152 -7.80 1.64 -15.44
CA LYS A 152 -7.27 0.31 -15.84
C LYS A 152 -8.15 -0.85 -15.37
N ILE A 153 -8.78 -0.72 -14.19
CA ILE A 153 -9.66 -1.75 -13.65
C ILE A 153 -10.95 -1.87 -14.50
N PHE A 154 -11.50 -0.73 -14.92
CA PHE A 154 -12.80 -0.68 -15.60
C PHE A 154 -12.71 -0.41 -17.11
N GLU A 155 -11.48 -0.34 -17.67
CA GLU A 155 -11.20 -0.04 -19.08
C GLU A 155 -11.81 1.30 -19.54
N VAL A 156 -11.67 2.33 -18.71
CA VAL A 156 -12.17 3.70 -18.91
C VAL A 156 -11.07 4.72 -18.65
N ASN A 157 -11.31 5.99 -18.92
CA ASN A 157 -10.35 7.05 -18.67
C ASN A 157 -11.00 8.24 -17.93
N PRO A 158 -11.42 8.08 -16.67
CA PRO A 158 -12.02 9.16 -15.88
C PRO A 158 -10.94 10.17 -15.48
N GLU A 159 -11.24 11.45 -15.62
CA GLU A 159 -10.32 12.56 -15.30
C GLU A 159 -10.77 13.31 -14.06
N THR A 160 -12.09 13.42 -13.84
CA THR A 160 -12.65 14.19 -12.72
C THR A 160 -13.24 13.28 -11.62
N PRO A 161 -13.42 13.81 -10.40
CA PRO A 161 -14.10 13.08 -9.32
C PRO A 161 -15.49 12.60 -9.70
N GLU A 162 -16.26 13.40 -10.42
CA GLU A 162 -17.63 13.06 -10.87
C GLU A 162 -17.62 11.86 -11.82
N GLU A 163 -16.65 11.80 -12.74
CA GLU A 163 -16.48 10.68 -13.66
C GLU A 163 -15.99 9.41 -12.95
N CYS A 164 -15.25 9.55 -11.84
CA CYS A 164 -14.79 8.44 -11.02
C CYS A 164 -15.89 7.84 -10.14
N MET A 165 -16.90 8.63 -9.76
CA MET A 165 -17.92 8.24 -8.77
C MET A 165 -18.66 6.94 -9.10
N PRO A 166 -19.16 6.69 -10.34
CA PRO A 166 -19.84 5.44 -10.67
C PRO A 166 -18.99 4.19 -10.46
N TYR A 167 -17.68 4.30 -10.67
CA TYR A 167 -16.73 3.21 -10.49
C TYR A 167 -16.31 3.03 -9.03
N ALA A 168 -16.21 4.12 -8.27
CA ALA A 168 -16.03 4.07 -6.83
C ALA A 168 -17.19 3.33 -6.13
N ARG A 169 -18.43 3.57 -6.53
CA ARG A 169 -19.60 2.82 -6.03
C ARG A 169 -19.50 1.33 -6.33
N LYS A 170 -19.08 0.94 -7.53
CA LYS A 170 -18.88 -0.47 -7.88
C LYS A 170 -17.84 -1.15 -6.99
N LEU A 171 -16.75 -0.48 -6.66
CA LEU A 171 -15.74 -1.02 -5.75
C LEU A 171 -16.27 -1.12 -4.31
N HIS A 172 -17.10 -0.18 -3.88
CA HIS A 172 -17.81 -0.25 -2.60
C HIS A 172 -18.77 -1.45 -2.56
N GLU A 173 -19.59 -1.63 -3.59
CA GLU A 173 -20.51 -2.78 -3.73
C GLU A 173 -19.76 -4.13 -3.76
N GLN A 174 -18.55 -4.17 -4.30
CA GLN A 174 -17.70 -5.34 -4.34
C GLN A 174 -17.02 -5.67 -3.01
N GLY A 175 -17.14 -4.83 -1.97
CA GLY A 175 -16.73 -5.16 -0.62
C GLY A 175 -15.89 -4.12 0.12
N ALA A 176 -15.38 -3.09 -0.52
CA ALA A 176 -14.70 -2.02 0.21
C ALA A 176 -15.69 -1.24 1.07
N GLN A 177 -15.39 -1.03 2.36
CA GLN A 177 -16.28 -0.25 3.24
C GLN A 177 -16.23 1.24 2.89
N ASN A 178 -15.08 1.76 2.54
CA ASN A 178 -14.90 3.13 2.05
C ASN A 178 -14.01 3.11 0.82
N VAL A 179 -14.27 4.00 -0.13
CA VAL A 179 -13.49 4.15 -1.36
C VAL A 179 -13.12 5.60 -1.54
N ILE A 180 -11.83 5.91 -1.65
CA ILE A 180 -11.34 7.22 -2.08
C ILE A 180 -10.67 7.05 -3.43
N VAL A 181 -11.07 7.83 -4.43
CA VAL A 181 -10.37 7.90 -5.71
C VAL A 181 -9.71 9.26 -5.83
N SER A 182 -8.38 9.28 -5.94
CA SER A 182 -7.62 10.53 -6.12
C SER A 182 -7.52 10.88 -7.60
N CYS A 183 -7.83 12.14 -7.96
CA CYS A 183 -7.81 12.68 -9.31
C CYS A 183 -6.77 13.80 -9.48
N GLY A 184 -5.64 13.71 -8.77
CA GLY A 184 -4.57 14.70 -8.84
C GLY A 184 -5.02 16.10 -8.44
N GLY A 185 -4.81 17.08 -9.32
CA GLY A 185 -5.21 18.49 -9.09
C GLY A 185 -6.71 18.72 -9.11
N GLU A 186 -7.50 17.81 -9.69
CA GLU A 186 -8.97 17.90 -9.79
C GLU A 186 -9.68 17.49 -8.49
N GLY A 187 -8.95 16.97 -7.49
CA GLY A 187 -9.52 16.60 -6.20
C GLY A 187 -9.67 15.09 -6.00
N SER A 188 -10.74 14.68 -5.33
CA SER A 188 -11.00 13.26 -5.04
C SER A 188 -12.49 12.95 -4.94
N ALA A 189 -12.88 11.72 -5.28
CA ALA A 189 -14.19 11.17 -5.04
C ALA A 189 -14.15 10.26 -3.79
N LEU A 190 -15.18 10.33 -2.95
CA LEU A 190 -15.34 9.49 -1.77
C LEU A 190 -16.67 8.77 -1.83
N VAL A 191 -16.68 7.47 -1.57
CA VAL A 191 -17.86 6.71 -1.21
C VAL A 191 -17.63 6.17 0.20
N ALA A 192 -18.42 6.62 1.16
CA ALA A 192 -18.30 6.23 2.55
C ALA A 192 -19.13 4.98 2.88
N ALA A 193 -18.81 4.32 3.99
CA ALA A 193 -19.49 3.11 4.46
C ALA A 193 -21.00 3.29 4.72
N ASP A 194 -21.45 4.52 4.99
CA ASP A 194 -22.85 4.89 5.15
C ASP A 194 -23.53 5.31 3.82
N GLY A 195 -22.84 5.15 2.70
CA GLY A 195 -23.31 5.49 1.36
C GLY A 195 -23.25 6.98 1.01
N LYS A 196 -22.69 7.82 1.87
CA LYS A 196 -22.45 9.24 1.53
C LYS A 196 -21.32 9.39 0.52
N GLU A 197 -21.40 10.47 -0.25
CA GLU A 197 -20.50 10.81 -1.34
C GLU A 197 -20.02 12.27 -1.22
#